data_359c92a6c389280685b3a8f76cd81a4f
#
_entry.id   359c92a6c389280685b3a8f76cd81a4f
#
_cell.length_a   1.000
_cell.length_b   1.000
_cell.length_c   1.000
_cell.angle_alpha   90.00
_cell.angle_beta   90.00
_cell.angle_gamma   90.00
#
_symmetry.space_group_name_H-M   'P 1'
#
loop_
_entity.id
_entity.type
_entity.pdbx_description
1 polymer ?
#
loop_
_entity_poly.entity_id
_entity_poly.type
_entity_poly.pdbx_seq_one_letter_code
_entity_poly.pdbx_strand_id
1 'polypeptide(L)'
;EITADGSVHDLHFDYRPKQSSWIALRMFAAAHTNPIFVEIDGKPIRASKRSAQWCIDSVEQCWKSKKPRIRDHEQDAARKAYDHAREQYEQILEVSFDDTKQ
;
A
#
# COMPACT_ATOMS: atom_id res chain seq x y z
N GLU A 1 -3.10 -21.87 17.77
CA GLU A 1 -2.02 -22.30 16.88
C GLU A 1 -2.43 -23.54 16.10
N ILE A 2 -2.18 -23.56 14.80
CA ILE A 2 -2.55 -24.66 13.92
C ILE A 2 -1.29 -25.27 13.35
N THR A 3 -1.17 -26.60 13.45
CA THR A 3 -0.05 -27.33 12.89
C THR A 3 -0.42 -27.87 11.50
N ALA A 4 0.45 -27.70 10.53
CA ALA A 4 0.29 -28.26 9.19
C ALA A 4 0.59 -29.76 9.23
N ASP A 5 -0.45 -30.57 9.27
CA ASP A 5 -0.36 -32.04 9.36
C ASP A 5 -0.96 -32.75 8.13
N GLY A 6 -1.28 -31.99 7.08
CA GLY A 6 -1.93 -32.47 5.87
C GLY A 6 -3.44 -32.60 5.96
N SER A 7 -4.04 -32.29 7.11
CA SER A 7 -5.50 -32.29 7.24
C SER A 7 -6.10 -30.95 6.81
N VAL A 8 -7.42 -30.95 6.53
CA VAL A 8 -8.16 -29.74 6.19
C VAL A 8 -8.77 -29.16 7.47
N HIS A 9 -8.52 -27.87 7.70
CA HIS A 9 -9.08 -27.15 8.86
C HIS A 9 -9.97 -26.00 8.38
N ASP A 10 -11.13 -25.88 8.97
CA ASP A 10 -12.02 -24.73 8.77
C ASP A 10 -11.75 -23.69 9.86
N LEU A 11 -11.44 -22.47 9.42
CA LEU A 11 -11.15 -21.35 10.32
C LEU A 11 -12.22 -20.28 10.19
N HIS A 12 -12.71 -19.78 11.32
CA HIS A 12 -13.72 -18.75 11.38
C HIS A 12 -13.20 -17.52 12.10
N PHE A 13 -13.33 -16.36 11.45
CA PHE A 13 -12.92 -15.09 12.00
C PHE A 13 -14.05 -14.07 11.82
N ASP A 14 -14.35 -13.35 12.89
CA ASP A 14 -15.31 -12.26 12.86
C ASP A 14 -14.56 -10.94 12.98
N TYR A 15 -14.75 -10.04 12.00
CA TYR A 15 -14.17 -8.73 12.01
C TYR A 15 -15.16 -7.70 11.48
N ARG A 16 -15.28 -6.57 12.20
CA ARG A 16 -16.18 -5.48 11.82
C ARG A 16 -15.37 -4.23 11.48
N PRO A 17 -15.09 -3.97 10.20
CA PRO A 17 -14.37 -2.76 9.81
C PRO A 17 -15.23 -1.52 10.04
N LYS A 18 -14.60 -0.44 10.49
CA LYS A 18 -15.28 0.83 10.76
C LYS A 18 -15.31 1.74 9.52
N GLN A 19 -14.48 1.46 8.54
CA GLN A 19 -14.38 2.22 7.29
C GLN A 19 -14.10 1.27 6.15
N SER A 20 -14.31 1.74 4.91
CA SER A 20 -13.99 0.96 3.73
C SER A 20 -12.53 0.53 3.75
N SER A 21 -12.28 -0.75 3.51
CA SER A 21 -10.97 -1.35 3.68
C SER A 21 -10.86 -2.64 2.88
N TRP A 22 -9.67 -3.18 2.83
CA TRP A 22 -9.44 -4.53 2.35
C TRP A 22 -8.91 -5.38 3.50
N ILE A 23 -9.26 -6.66 3.49
CA ILE A 23 -8.89 -7.61 4.54
C ILE A 23 -8.29 -8.84 3.87
N ALA A 24 -7.19 -9.33 4.41
CA ALA A 24 -6.58 -10.59 4.00
C ALA A 24 -6.08 -11.33 5.22
N LEU A 25 -6.09 -12.66 5.14
CA LEU A 25 -5.47 -13.50 6.17
C LEU A 25 -4.05 -13.84 5.73
N ARG A 26 -3.14 -13.78 6.67
CA ARG A 26 -1.75 -14.15 6.45
C ARG A 26 -1.36 -15.26 7.41
N MET A 27 -0.87 -16.36 6.84
CA MET A 27 -0.17 -17.40 7.61
C MET A 27 1.31 -17.05 7.58
N PHE A 28 1.82 -16.60 8.73
CA PHE A 28 3.17 -16.09 8.82
C PHE A 28 4.20 -17.05 8.20
N ALA A 29 5.03 -16.49 7.33
CA ALA A 29 6.10 -17.09 6.56
C ALA A 29 5.67 -18.11 5.50
N ALA A 30 4.40 -18.51 5.39
CA ALA A 30 3.99 -19.56 4.46
C ALA A 30 3.04 -19.11 3.33
N ALA A 31 1.96 -18.40 3.66
CA ALA A 31 0.93 -18.10 2.68
C ALA A 31 0.06 -16.90 3.10
N HIS A 32 -0.76 -16.44 2.18
CA HIS A 32 -1.80 -15.45 2.44
C HIS A 32 -2.99 -15.70 1.52
N THR A 33 -4.15 -15.21 1.91
CA THR A 33 -5.33 -15.24 1.06
C THR A 33 -5.31 -14.06 0.09
N ASN A 34 -6.20 -14.11 -0.91
CA ASN A 34 -6.53 -12.92 -1.68
C ASN A 34 -7.21 -11.89 -0.78
N PRO A 35 -7.10 -10.59 -1.08
CA PRO A 35 -7.80 -9.58 -0.30
C PRO A 35 -9.31 -9.64 -0.55
N ILE A 36 -10.08 -9.35 0.51
CA ILE A 36 -11.51 -9.12 0.44
C ILE A 36 -11.73 -7.62 0.58
N PHE A 37 -12.37 -6.99 -0.41
CA PHE A 37 -12.65 -5.56 -0.39
C PHE A 37 -14.00 -5.31 0.27
N VAL A 38 -14.01 -4.42 1.26
CA VAL A 38 -15.21 -4.05 2.02
C VAL A 38 -15.48 -2.57 1.82
N GLU A 39 -16.60 -2.23 1.18
CA GLU A 39 -17.05 -0.86 1.01
C GLU A 39 -18.19 -0.58 2.00
N ILE A 40 -18.04 0.50 2.76
CA ILE A 40 -19.03 0.94 3.75
C ILE A 40 -19.60 2.29 3.33
N ASP A 41 -20.92 2.40 3.33
CA ASP A 41 -21.65 3.62 2.96
C ASP A 41 -21.32 4.16 1.57
N GLY A 42 -20.95 3.27 0.64
CA GLY A 42 -20.58 3.65 -0.72
C GLY A 42 -19.27 4.44 -0.81
N LYS A 43 -18.49 4.50 0.27
CA LYS A 43 -17.22 5.24 0.30
C LYS A 43 -16.11 4.36 -0.25
N PRO A 44 -15.20 4.93 -1.05
CA PRO A 44 -14.08 4.17 -1.57
C PRO A 44 -13.06 3.83 -0.48
N ILE A 45 -12.27 2.79 -0.75
CA ILE A 45 -11.15 2.42 0.11
C ILE A 45 -10.06 3.49 -0.04
N ARG A 46 -9.56 3.99 1.08
CA ARG A 46 -8.51 5.00 1.12
C ARG A 46 -7.23 4.44 1.74
N ALA A 47 -6.09 4.92 1.25
CA ALA A 47 -4.81 4.63 1.87
C ALA A 47 -4.67 5.37 3.21
N SER A 48 -3.79 4.90 4.08
CA SER A 48 -3.42 5.66 5.27
C SER A 48 -2.45 6.78 4.91
N LYS A 49 -2.51 7.89 5.65
CA LYS A 49 -1.57 9.00 5.46
C LYS A 49 -0.11 8.56 5.61
N ARG A 50 0.15 7.71 6.57
CA ARG A 50 1.50 7.15 6.79
C ARG A 50 2.01 6.41 5.55
N SER A 51 1.18 5.54 4.97
CA SER A 51 1.55 4.78 3.78
C SER A 51 1.74 5.69 2.56
N ALA A 52 0.87 6.67 2.37
CA ALA A 52 0.98 7.62 1.26
C ALA A 52 2.26 8.46 1.38
N GLN A 53 2.58 8.94 2.59
CA GLN A 53 3.81 9.68 2.83
C GLN A 53 5.05 8.81 2.58
N TRP A 54 5.01 7.56 3.03
CA TRP A 54 6.10 6.62 2.76
C TRP A 54 6.35 6.44 1.26
N CYS A 55 5.28 6.37 0.46
CA CYS A 55 5.41 6.27 -1.00
C CYS A 55 6.05 7.52 -1.60
N ILE A 56 5.69 8.72 -1.14
CA ILE A 56 6.30 9.97 -1.58
C ILE A 56 7.81 9.98 -1.27
N ASP A 57 8.16 9.63 -0.04
CA ASP A 57 9.55 9.57 0.41
C ASP A 57 10.35 8.53 -0.40
N SER A 58 9.71 7.41 -0.75
CA SER A 58 10.31 6.36 -1.57
C SER A 58 10.61 6.82 -2.99
N VAL A 59 9.73 7.64 -3.60
CA VAL A 59 9.98 8.23 -4.93
C VAL A 59 11.24 9.11 -4.88
N GLU A 60 11.35 9.97 -3.89
CA GLU A 60 12.53 10.85 -3.74
C GLU A 60 13.81 10.05 -3.48
N GLN A 61 13.75 9.03 -2.63
CA GLN A 61 14.90 8.15 -2.36
C GLN A 61 15.31 7.39 -3.62
N CYS A 62 14.36 6.89 -4.39
CA CYS A 62 14.61 6.21 -5.64
C CYS A 62 15.29 7.14 -6.66
N TRP A 63 14.79 8.37 -6.80
CA TRP A 63 15.40 9.37 -7.68
C TRP A 63 16.85 9.64 -7.30
N LYS A 64 17.14 9.92 -6.02
CA LYS A 64 18.49 10.17 -5.54
C LYS A 64 19.45 9.03 -5.85
N SER A 65 18.99 7.79 -5.69
CA SER A 65 19.84 6.61 -5.93
C SER A 65 20.02 6.28 -7.40
N LYS A 66 19.05 6.61 -8.25
CA LYS A 66 19.08 6.25 -9.68
C LYS A 66 19.68 7.34 -10.57
N LYS A 67 19.51 8.62 -10.19
CA LYS A 67 19.98 9.76 -10.99
C LYS A 67 21.43 9.61 -11.50
N PRO A 68 22.42 9.21 -10.70
CA PRO A 68 23.79 9.09 -11.18
C PRO A 68 24.00 8.02 -12.26
N ARG A 69 23.04 7.11 -12.40
CA ARG A 69 23.09 6.00 -13.36
C ARG A 69 22.30 6.26 -14.64
N ILE A 70 21.59 7.40 -14.70
CA ILE A 70 20.79 7.79 -15.85
C ILE A 70 21.65 8.64 -16.75
N ARG A 71 21.62 8.35 -18.05
CA ARG A 71 22.38 9.12 -19.05
C ARG A 71 21.90 10.57 -19.07
N ASP A 72 22.82 11.50 -19.27
CA ASP A 72 22.54 12.95 -19.22
C ASP A 72 21.36 13.36 -20.11
N HIS A 73 21.29 12.83 -21.33
CA HIS A 73 20.22 13.18 -22.28
C HIS A 73 18.88 12.55 -21.93
N GLU A 74 18.82 11.61 -20.98
CA GLU A 74 17.61 10.93 -20.52
C GLU A 74 17.13 11.46 -19.16
N GLN A 75 17.93 12.29 -18.48
CA GLN A 75 17.60 12.76 -17.12
C GLN A 75 16.32 13.58 -17.06
N ASP A 76 16.07 14.44 -18.04
CA ASP A 76 14.85 15.26 -18.05
C ASP A 76 13.58 14.41 -18.16
N ALA A 77 13.58 13.42 -19.05
CA ALA A 77 12.45 12.50 -19.19
C ALA A 77 12.25 11.66 -17.94
N ALA A 78 13.35 11.18 -17.36
CA ALA A 78 13.30 10.42 -16.12
C ALA A 78 12.78 11.28 -14.96
N ARG A 79 13.26 12.53 -14.82
CA ARG A 79 12.76 13.44 -13.76
C ARG A 79 11.28 13.69 -13.88
N LYS A 80 10.76 13.89 -15.10
CA LYS A 80 9.33 14.07 -15.34
C LYS A 80 8.52 12.87 -14.88
N ALA A 81 9.02 11.64 -15.11
CA ALA A 81 8.35 10.43 -14.68
C ALA A 81 8.30 10.33 -13.15
N TYR A 82 9.40 10.65 -12.46
CA TYR A 82 9.44 10.68 -11.00
C TYR A 82 8.54 11.78 -10.42
N ASP A 83 8.52 12.96 -11.01
CA ASP A 83 7.65 14.04 -10.58
C ASP A 83 6.17 13.67 -10.74
N HIS A 84 5.81 13.01 -11.84
CA HIS A 84 4.46 12.51 -12.07
C HIS A 84 4.05 11.51 -10.98
N ALA A 85 4.93 10.55 -10.66
CA ALA A 85 4.67 9.58 -9.60
C ALA A 85 4.47 10.28 -8.25
N ARG A 86 5.30 11.27 -7.93
CA ARG A 86 5.16 12.05 -6.69
C ARG A 86 3.82 12.77 -6.61
N GLU A 87 3.42 13.44 -7.69
CA GLU A 87 2.14 14.15 -7.77
C GLU A 87 0.96 13.22 -7.55
N GLN A 88 1.00 12.01 -8.11
CA GLN A 88 -0.05 11.01 -7.91
C GLN A 88 -0.14 10.58 -6.43
N TYR A 89 0.99 10.36 -5.78
CA TYR A 89 1.00 10.03 -4.35
C TYR A 89 0.57 11.20 -3.47
N GLU A 90 0.88 12.43 -3.84
CA GLU A 90 0.39 13.63 -3.14
C GLU A 90 -1.13 13.73 -3.19
N GLN A 91 -1.75 13.44 -4.35
CA GLN A 91 -3.20 13.39 -4.49
C GLN A 91 -3.81 12.28 -3.61
N ILE A 92 -3.16 11.13 -3.54
CA ILE A 92 -3.58 10.04 -2.65
C ILE A 92 -3.47 10.47 -1.19
N LEU A 93 -2.41 11.18 -0.83
CA LEU A 93 -2.21 11.69 0.53
C LEU A 93 -3.34 12.62 0.96
N GLU A 94 -3.80 13.51 0.07
CA GLU A 94 -4.89 14.46 0.36
C GLU A 94 -6.18 13.75 0.77
N VAL A 95 -6.48 12.61 0.16
CA VAL A 95 -7.71 11.86 0.42
C VAL A 95 -7.51 10.68 1.38
N SER A 96 -6.30 10.52 1.91
CA SER A 96 -5.97 9.44 2.83
C SER A 96 -6.57 9.66 4.22
N PHE A 97 -6.87 8.57 4.91
CA PHE A 97 -7.31 8.65 6.29
C PHE A 97 -6.12 8.84 7.24
N ASP A 98 -6.38 9.56 8.32
CA ASP A 98 -5.34 9.87 9.32
C ASP A 98 -5.22 8.72 10.32
N ASP A 99 -4.13 7.97 10.24
CA ASP A 99 -3.81 6.88 11.14
C ASP A 99 -2.70 7.25 12.15
N THR A 100 -2.29 8.52 12.16
CA THR A 100 -1.19 8.98 13.03
C THR A 100 -1.62 9.21 14.48
N LYS A 101 -2.94 9.21 14.75
CA LYS A 101 -3.53 9.47 16.07
C LYS A 101 -3.90 8.21 16.86
N GLN A 102 -3.40 7.08 16.44
CA GLN A 102 -3.62 5.82 17.17
C GLN A 102 -2.59 5.62 18.27
#